data_e53a7c8e300f50ee20b166a30b892427
#
_entry.id   e53a7c8e300f50ee20b166a30b892427
#
_cell.length_a   1.000
_cell.length_b   1.000
_cell.length_c   1.000
_cell.angle_alpha   90.00
_cell.angle_beta   90.00
_cell.angle_gamma   90.00
#
_symmetry.space_group_name_H-M   'P 1'
#
loop_
_entity.id
_entity.type
_entity.pdbx_description
1 polymer ?
#
loop_
_entity_poly.entity_id
_entity_poly.type
_entity_poly.pdbx_seq_one_letter_code
_entity_poly.pdbx_strand_id
1 'polypeptide(L)'
;MLYYLFNYLDQLDFPGAGMFKYVSFRSGLALILSLFISTAIGRRIIDKLQMLQIGETVRNLGLEGQMSKKGTPTMGGIIIIIAILIPTLLCAKLNNIYVILMLVTTVWLGALGFADDYIKVFKKNKEGMHGRFKIVGQVGLGLIVGLVLFMSPDVVIKENMEVRHDNVIEEVRYHTVETKSTKTTIPFLKNNNFDYANLVNWAGDYKEEAAWLVFVLMVIFVVTAVSNGANMTDGLDGLAAGTSAIIGVALGILAYMSSHFEFASFLNIMFIPGACLLYTSDAADE
;
A
#
# COMPACT_ATOMS: atom_id res chain seq x y z
N MET A 1 11.73 10.51 8.52
CA MET A 1 12.53 11.61 9.10
C MET A 1 13.17 11.22 10.43
N LEU A 2 12.41 10.73 11.40
CA LEU A 2 12.97 10.28 12.70
C LEU A 2 14.02 9.18 12.52
N TYR A 3 13.83 8.25 11.58
CA TYR A 3 14.82 7.23 11.25
C TYR A 3 16.20 7.82 10.99
N TYR A 4 16.32 8.82 10.13
CA TYR A 4 17.61 9.43 9.78
C TYR A 4 18.22 10.23 10.95
N LEU A 5 17.36 10.93 11.69
CA LEU A 5 17.78 11.68 12.87
C LEU A 5 18.37 10.74 13.95
N PHE A 6 17.64 9.66 14.28
CA PHE A 6 18.07 8.72 15.31
C PHE A 6 19.24 7.85 14.85
N ASN A 7 19.35 7.54 13.56
CA ASN A 7 20.53 6.89 13.01
C ASN A 7 21.80 7.76 13.15
N TYR A 8 21.66 9.07 12.97
CA TYR A 8 22.75 10.02 13.23
C TYR A 8 23.08 10.12 14.73
N LEU A 9 22.07 10.17 15.60
CA LEU A 9 22.25 10.19 17.06
C LEU A 9 22.87 8.90 17.60
N ASP A 10 22.60 7.77 16.97
CA ASP A 10 23.19 6.48 17.33
C ASP A 10 24.70 6.44 17.05
N GLN A 11 25.17 7.13 16.00
CA GLN A 11 26.60 7.31 15.75
C GLN A 11 27.30 8.18 16.83
N LEU A 12 26.51 8.92 17.60
CA LEU A 12 26.98 9.74 18.72
C LEU A 12 26.78 9.05 20.09
N ASP A 13 26.52 7.73 20.08
CA ASP A 13 26.26 6.91 21.27
C ASP A 13 25.11 7.42 22.17
N PHE A 14 24.08 8.04 21.55
CA PHE A 14 22.93 8.53 22.29
C PHE A 14 22.09 7.34 22.78
N PRO A 15 21.82 7.22 24.10
CA PRO A 15 21.12 6.07 24.65
C PRO A 15 19.70 5.95 24.09
N GLY A 16 19.36 4.76 23.57
CA GLY A 16 18.05 4.45 23.01
C GLY A 16 17.89 4.81 21.51
N ALA A 17 18.85 5.48 20.88
CA ALA A 17 18.78 5.82 19.45
C ALA A 17 18.73 4.58 18.57
N GLY A 18 19.44 3.51 18.94
CA GLY A 18 19.46 2.24 18.22
C GLY A 18 18.09 1.54 18.09
N MET A 19 17.11 1.89 18.93
CA MET A 19 15.74 1.32 18.82
C MET A 19 15.08 1.68 17.49
N PHE A 20 15.42 2.82 16.90
CA PHE A 20 14.88 3.26 15.60
C PHE A 20 15.40 2.46 14.41
N LYS A 21 16.42 1.60 14.58
CA LYS A 21 16.86 0.65 13.57
C LYS A 21 15.84 -0.48 13.38
N TYR A 22 15.15 -0.89 14.46
CA TYR A 22 14.19 -1.98 14.41
C TYR A 22 12.88 -1.58 13.74
N VAL A 23 12.46 -2.40 12.79
CA VAL A 23 11.20 -2.22 12.03
C VAL A 23 9.98 -2.27 12.97
N SER A 24 9.95 -3.26 13.85
CA SER A 24 8.87 -3.48 14.81
C SER A 24 8.64 -2.26 15.71
N PHE A 25 9.73 -1.63 16.19
CA PHE A 25 9.63 -0.42 16.99
C PHE A 25 9.03 0.74 16.20
N ARG A 26 9.52 0.98 14.97
CA ARG A 26 9.01 2.07 14.11
C ARG A 26 7.58 1.86 13.67
N SER A 27 7.16 0.62 13.38
CA SER A 27 5.77 0.30 13.03
C SER A 27 4.85 0.49 14.22
N GLY A 28 5.24 0.04 15.40
CA GLY A 28 4.49 0.28 16.63
C GLY A 28 4.34 1.77 16.94
N LEU A 29 5.43 2.53 16.83
CA LEU A 29 5.40 3.98 17.00
C LEU A 29 4.51 4.67 15.97
N ALA A 30 4.60 4.29 14.70
CA ALA A 30 3.76 4.84 13.64
C ALA A 30 2.27 4.56 13.88
N LEU A 31 1.93 3.36 14.37
CA LEU A 31 0.56 2.99 14.72
C LEU A 31 0.04 3.86 15.89
N ILE A 32 0.82 4.01 16.96
CA ILE A 32 0.45 4.85 18.11
C ILE A 32 0.26 6.31 17.66
N LEU A 33 1.19 6.84 16.85
CA LEU A 33 1.09 8.21 16.32
C LEU A 33 -0.14 8.38 15.43
N SER A 34 -0.46 7.40 14.58
CA SER A 34 -1.66 7.44 13.73
C SER A 34 -2.94 7.49 14.55
N LEU A 35 -3.05 6.65 15.59
CA LEU A 35 -4.17 6.66 16.51
C LEU A 35 -4.29 7.99 17.25
N PHE A 36 -3.17 8.52 17.75
CA PHE A 36 -3.14 9.81 18.44
C PHE A 36 -3.57 10.95 17.51
N ILE A 37 -3.04 11.02 16.29
CA ILE A 37 -3.40 12.03 15.30
C ILE A 37 -4.88 11.92 14.93
N SER A 38 -5.37 10.71 14.66
CA SER A 38 -6.76 10.48 14.30
C SER A 38 -7.73 10.94 15.41
N THR A 39 -7.42 10.64 16.67
CA THR A 39 -8.29 11.02 17.78
C THR A 39 -8.18 12.49 18.16
N ALA A 40 -6.95 13.04 18.24
CA ALA A 40 -6.71 14.41 18.69
C ALA A 40 -7.05 15.45 17.63
N ILE A 41 -6.65 15.21 16.37
CA ILE A 41 -6.87 16.14 15.25
C ILE A 41 -8.23 15.89 14.59
N GLY A 42 -8.66 14.62 14.54
CA GLY A 42 -9.91 14.22 13.89
C GLY A 42 -11.11 15.00 14.43
N ARG A 43 -11.24 15.09 15.75
CA ARG A 43 -12.33 15.84 16.37
C ARG A 43 -12.35 17.31 15.94
N ARG A 44 -11.21 17.98 15.93
CA ARG A 44 -11.10 19.38 15.48
C ARG A 44 -11.47 19.58 14.01
N ILE A 45 -11.09 18.61 13.16
CA ILE A 45 -11.43 18.66 11.73
C ILE A 45 -12.94 18.46 11.56
N ILE A 46 -13.54 17.51 12.27
CA ILE A 46 -14.99 17.25 12.25
C ILE A 46 -15.76 18.52 12.65
N ASP A 47 -15.40 19.13 13.78
CA ASP A 47 -16.04 20.36 14.28
C ASP A 47 -15.92 21.49 13.23
N LYS A 48 -14.76 21.63 12.60
CA LYS A 48 -14.53 22.64 11.54
C LYS A 48 -15.37 22.36 10.27
N LEU A 49 -15.46 21.10 9.85
CA LEU A 49 -16.27 20.70 8.71
C LEU A 49 -17.78 20.93 8.99
N GLN A 50 -18.22 20.67 10.21
CA GLN A 50 -19.59 20.96 10.64
C GLN A 50 -19.90 22.46 10.63
N MET A 51 -18.97 23.30 11.13
CA MET A 51 -19.14 24.77 11.10
C MET A 51 -19.23 25.31 9.65
N LEU A 52 -18.50 24.72 8.72
CA LEU A 52 -18.56 25.07 7.30
C LEU A 52 -19.84 24.55 6.61
N GLN A 53 -20.75 23.92 7.37
CA GLN A 53 -21.97 23.27 6.86
C GLN A 53 -21.74 22.31 5.69
N ILE A 54 -20.58 21.66 5.69
CA ILE A 54 -20.21 20.64 4.74
C ILE A 54 -20.89 19.34 5.19
N GLY A 55 -22.22 19.30 5.12
CA GLY A 55 -23.01 18.15 5.47
C GLY A 55 -23.67 17.53 4.25
N GLU A 56 -23.78 16.20 4.27
CA GLU A 56 -24.46 15.48 3.21
C GLU A 56 -25.96 15.81 3.21
N THR A 57 -26.52 16.13 2.05
CA THR A 57 -27.95 16.14 1.85
C THR A 57 -28.45 14.72 1.72
N VAL A 58 -28.93 14.14 2.80
CA VAL A 58 -29.46 12.78 2.87
C VAL A 58 -30.55 12.60 1.80
N ARG A 59 -30.37 11.64 0.89
CA ARG A 59 -31.44 11.20 -0.03
C ARG A 59 -32.49 10.47 0.80
N ASN A 60 -33.73 10.91 0.74
CA ASN A 60 -34.81 10.18 1.38
C ASN A 60 -35.17 8.94 0.53
N LEU A 61 -34.60 7.80 0.89
CA LEU A 61 -34.84 6.50 0.25
C LEU A 61 -35.87 5.67 1.02
N GLY A 62 -36.51 6.23 2.05
CA GLY A 62 -37.51 5.55 2.87
C GLY A 62 -36.93 4.52 3.85
N LEU A 63 -35.60 4.51 4.06
CA LEU A 63 -34.96 3.58 5.00
C LEU A 63 -34.94 4.17 6.41
N GLU A 64 -35.28 3.36 7.41
CA GLU A 64 -35.20 3.73 8.83
C GLU A 64 -33.74 4.07 9.19
N GLY A 65 -33.53 5.17 9.91
CA GLY A 65 -32.20 5.62 10.35
C GLY A 65 -31.48 6.61 9.40
N GLN A 66 -31.96 6.84 8.18
CA GLN A 66 -31.34 7.84 7.28
C GLN A 66 -31.41 9.26 7.82
N MET A 67 -32.48 9.61 8.53
CA MET A 67 -32.67 10.94 9.12
C MET A 67 -31.70 11.26 10.25
N SER A 68 -31.17 10.26 10.95
CA SER A 68 -30.17 10.45 12.00
C SER A 68 -28.80 10.88 11.46
N LYS A 69 -28.53 10.64 10.16
CA LYS A 69 -27.29 11.04 9.47
C LYS A 69 -27.31 12.49 8.96
N LYS A 70 -28.44 13.18 9.09
CA LYS A 70 -28.56 14.58 8.67
C LYS A 70 -27.61 15.45 9.50
N GLY A 71 -26.62 16.06 8.84
CA GLY A 71 -25.60 16.90 9.51
C GLY A 71 -24.26 16.19 9.76
N THR A 72 -24.11 14.91 9.39
CA THR A 72 -22.79 14.28 9.40
C THR A 72 -21.90 14.95 8.33
N PRO A 73 -20.71 15.44 8.71
CA PRO A 73 -19.85 16.11 7.75
C PRO A 73 -19.31 15.12 6.72
N THR A 74 -19.27 15.52 5.46
CA THR A 74 -18.56 14.83 4.38
C THR A 74 -17.08 15.22 4.41
N MET A 75 -16.23 14.59 3.58
CA MET A 75 -14.79 14.84 3.47
C MET A 75 -13.96 14.36 4.68
N GLY A 76 -14.48 13.40 5.48
CA GLY A 76 -13.75 12.78 6.60
C GLY A 76 -12.45 12.06 6.20
N GLY A 77 -12.32 11.68 4.92
CA GLY A 77 -11.12 11.07 4.36
C GLY A 77 -9.83 11.88 4.56
N ILE A 78 -9.93 13.20 4.75
CA ILE A 78 -8.79 14.06 5.08
C ILE A 78 -8.12 13.61 6.38
N ILE A 79 -8.91 13.21 7.39
CA ILE A 79 -8.40 12.74 8.69
C ILE A 79 -7.58 11.47 8.49
N ILE A 80 -8.10 10.55 7.68
CA ILE A 80 -7.43 9.27 7.38
C ILE A 80 -6.11 9.52 6.65
N ILE A 81 -6.11 10.38 5.63
CA ILE A 81 -4.91 10.73 4.87
C ILE A 81 -3.84 11.33 5.79
N ILE A 82 -4.19 12.29 6.63
CA ILE A 82 -3.26 12.92 7.58
C ILE A 82 -2.73 11.89 8.58
N ALA A 83 -3.60 11.02 9.11
CA ALA A 83 -3.23 9.99 10.07
C ALA A 83 -2.33 8.90 9.47
N ILE A 84 -2.33 8.70 8.16
CA ILE A 84 -1.41 7.79 7.45
C ILE A 84 -0.13 8.51 7.06
N LEU A 85 -0.22 9.67 6.40
CA LEU A 85 0.94 10.36 5.82
C LEU A 85 1.93 10.84 6.88
N ILE A 86 1.46 11.47 7.97
CA ILE A 86 2.37 12.05 8.98
C ILE A 86 3.21 10.96 9.66
N PRO A 87 2.65 9.88 10.23
CA PRO A 87 3.46 8.83 10.84
C PRO A 87 4.39 8.13 9.84
N THR A 88 3.93 7.91 8.60
CA THR A 88 4.76 7.30 7.55
C THR A 88 5.96 8.18 7.22
N LEU A 89 5.77 9.49 7.02
CA LEU A 89 6.86 10.43 6.76
C LEU A 89 7.85 10.54 7.92
N LEU A 90 7.36 10.40 9.16
CA LEU A 90 8.21 10.46 10.36
C LEU A 90 9.00 9.17 10.56
N CYS A 91 8.37 8.01 10.47
CA CYS A 91 8.92 6.72 10.91
C CYS A 91 9.50 5.87 9.78
N ALA A 92 9.03 6.04 8.52
CA ALA A 92 9.49 5.20 7.42
C ALA A 92 10.86 5.61 6.88
N LYS A 93 11.55 4.65 6.24
CA LYS A 93 12.77 4.87 5.45
C LYS A 93 12.37 5.42 4.09
N LEU A 94 12.46 6.74 3.91
CA LEU A 94 11.97 7.44 2.72
C LEU A 94 12.75 7.16 1.43
N ASN A 95 13.94 6.54 1.53
CA ASN A 95 14.72 6.12 0.36
C ASN A 95 14.22 4.80 -0.24
N ASN A 96 13.27 4.13 0.41
CA ASN A 96 12.71 2.89 -0.10
C ASN A 96 11.67 3.19 -1.19
N ILE A 97 11.82 2.57 -2.36
CA ILE A 97 10.94 2.78 -3.52
C ILE A 97 9.49 2.39 -3.22
N TYR A 98 9.28 1.32 -2.44
CA TYR A 98 7.93 0.88 -2.06
C TYR A 98 7.24 1.90 -1.14
N VAL A 99 7.98 2.52 -0.21
CA VAL A 99 7.46 3.62 0.63
C VAL A 99 7.06 4.82 -0.21
N ILE A 100 7.91 5.21 -1.17
CA ILE A 100 7.63 6.32 -2.09
C ILE A 100 6.36 6.03 -2.90
N LEU A 101 6.25 4.82 -3.48
CA LEU A 101 5.07 4.42 -4.24
C LEU A 101 3.80 4.43 -3.41
N MET A 102 3.86 3.95 -2.16
CA MET A 102 2.70 3.98 -1.25
C MET A 102 2.30 5.40 -0.88
N LEU A 103 3.25 6.30 -0.63
CA LEU A 103 2.98 7.72 -0.37
C LEU A 103 2.36 8.40 -1.59
N VAL A 104 2.93 8.20 -2.77
CA VAL A 104 2.40 8.74 -4.04
C VAL A 104 0.97 8.22 -4.28
N THR A 105 0.74 6.93 -4.13
CA THR A 105 -0.59 6.32 -4.28
C THR A 105 -1.60 6.90 -3.30
N THR A 106 -1.22 7.06 -2.04
CA THR A 106 -2.10 7.62 -1.00
C THR A 106 -2.47 9.07 -1.30
N VAL A 107 -1.49 9.90 -1.68
CA VAL A 107 -1.73 11.30 -2.05
C VAL A 107 -2.55 11.41 -3.32
N TRP A 108 -2.25 10.62 -4.35
CA TRP A 108 -2.94 10.65 -5.64
C TRP A 108 -4.42 10.24 -5.52
N LEU A 109 -4.70 9.08 -4.91
CA LEU A 109 -6.07 8.62 -4.70
C LEU A 109 -6.81 9.52 -3.70
N GLY A 110 -6.11 10.01 -2.69
CA GLY A 110 -6.65 10.99 -1.75
C GLY A 110 -7.07 12.29 -2.44
N ALA A 111 -6.26 12.81 -3.36
CA ALA A 111 -6.59 14.00 -4.16
C ALA A 111 -7.78 13.74 -5.10
N LEU A 112 -7.88 12.57 -5.72
CA LEU A 112 -9.03 12.20 -6.54
C LEU A 112 -10.31 12.11 -5.71
N GLY A 113 -10.26 11.48 -4.53
CA GLY A 113 -11.40 11.41 -3.61
C GLY A 113 -11.80 12.79 -3.10
N PHE A 114 -10.82 13.61 -2.71
CA PHE A 114 -11.07 15.00 -2.30
C PHE A 114 -11.73 15.83 -3.41
N ALA A 115 -11.27 15.70 -4.66
CA ALA A 115 -11.87 16.40 -5.79
C ALA A 115 -13.31 15.96 -6.06
N ASP A 116 -13.62 14.67 -5.90
CA ASP A 116 -14.99 14.14 -6.00
C ASP A 116 -15.90 14.77 -4.94
N ASP A 117 -15.47 14.77 -3.68
CA ASP A 117 -16.23 15.32 -2.58
C ASP A 117 -16.36 16.86 -2.68
N TYR A 118 -15.29 17.53 -3.13
CA TYR A 118 -15.32 18.97 -3.38
C TYR A 118 -16.38 19.35 -4.42
N ILE A 119 -16.49 18.59 -5.51
CA ILE A 119 -17.52 18.84 -6.54
C ILE A 119 -18.92 18.61 -5.96
N LYS A 120 -19.12 17.55 -5.16
CA LYS A 120 -20.42 17.25 -4.52
C LYS A 120 -20.86 18.35 -3.58
N VAL A 121 -19.95 18.84 -2.73
CA VAL A 121 -20.26 19.79 -1.66
C VAL A 121 -20.32 21.21 -2.18
N PHE A 122 -19.23 21.71 -2.80
CA PHE A 122 -19.12 23.13 -3.16
C PHE A 122 -19.81 23.47 -4.48
N LYS A 123 -19.78 22.57 -5.47
CA LYS A 123 -20.52 22.76 -6.73
C LYS A 123 -21.96 22.26 -6.67
N LYS A 124 -22.39 21.71 -5.52
CA LYS A 124 -23.73 21.15 -5.30
C LYS A 124 -24.15 20.15 -6.38
N ASN A 125 -23.18 19.49 -7.00
CA ASN A 125 -23.43 18.45 -7.99
C ASN A 125 -23.47 17.09 -7.28
N LYS A 126 -24.68 16.54 -7.10
CA LYS A 126 -24.90 15.27 -6.38
C LYS A 126 -24.22 14.05 -7.03
N GLU A 127 -23.89 14.12 -8.31
CA GLU A 127 -23.22 13.03 -9.03
C GLU A 127 -21.71 13.01 -8.75
N GLY A 128 -21.14 14.14 -8.28
CA GLY A 128 -19.70 14.27 -8.05
C GLY A 128 -18.91 14.35 -9.37
N MET A 129 -17.70 13.77 -9.34
CA MET A 129 -16.84 13.70 -10.53
C MET A 129 -17.34 12.61 -11.48
N HIS A 130 -17.43 12.91 -12.77
CA HIS A 130 -17.81 11.91 -13.77
C HIS A 130 -16.89 10.70 -13.71
N GLY A 131 -17.48 9.47 -13.80
CA GLY A 131 -16.76 8.22 -13.70
C GLY A 131 -15.55 8.09 -14.63
N ARG A 132 -15.63 8.70 -15.84
CA ARG A 132 -14.51 8.72 -16.80
C ARG A 132 -13.25 9.37 -16.22
N PHE A 133 -13.37 10.49 -15.51
CA PHE A 133 -12.22 11.17 -14.89
C PHE A 133 -11.63 10.35 -13.73
N LYS A 134 -12.48 9.66 -12.97
CA LYS A 134 -12.02 8.73 -11.92
C LYS A 134 -11.19 7.61 -12.54
N ILE A 135 -11.71 6.96 -13.60
CA ILE A 135 -11.00 5.89 -14.30
C ILE A 135 -9.67 6.39 -14.89
N VAL A 136 -9.66 7.56 -15.56
CA VAL A 136 -8.42 8.15 -16.11
C VAL A 136 -7.39 8.38 -15.00
N GLY A 137 -7.81 8.91 -13.84
CA GLY A 137 -6.92 9.11 -12.69
C GLY A 137 -6.38 7.79 -12.12
N GLN A 138 -7.21 6.75 -12.05
CA GLN A 138 -6.82 5.42 -11.57
C GLN A 138 -5.87 4.71 -12.55
N VAL A 139 -6.17 4.76 -13.86
CA VAL A 139 -5.32 4.22 -14.92
C VAL A 139 -3.96 4.95 -14.95
N GLY A 140 -3.98 6.29 -14.82
CA GLY A 140 -2.76 7.09 -14.73
C GLY A 140 -1.87 6.69 -13.56
N LEU A 141 -2.47 6.49 -12.38
CA LEU A 141 -1.73 5.98 -11.21
C LEU A 141 -1.18 4.57 -11.45
N GLY A 142 -2.02 3.66 -11.95
CA GLY A 142 -1.60 2.29 -12.24
C GLY A 142 -0.44 2.23 -13.24
N LEU A 143 -0.46 3.12 -14.25
CA LEU A 143 0.64 3.27 -15.20
C LEU A 143 1.92 3.78 -14.51
N ILE A 144 1.84 4.80 -13.66
CA ILE A 144 2.98 5.32 -12.90
C ILE A 144 3.58 4.21 -12.03
N VAL A 145 2.75 3.52 -11.25
CA VAL A 145 3.20 2.42 -10.37
C VAL A 145 3.83 1.31 -11.19
N GLY A 146 3.18 0.84 -12.25
CA GLY A 146 3.69 -0.22 -13.12
C GLY A 146 5.01 0.13 -13.79
N LEU A 147 5.15 1.36 -14.30
CA LEU A 147 6.40 1.83 -14.91
C LEU A 147 7.52 1.98 -13.88
N VAL A 148 7.25 2.48 -12.68
CA VAL A 148 8.27 2.57 -11.62
C VAL A 148 8.73 1.18 -11.21
N LEU A 149 7.83 0.21 -11.05
CA LEU A 149 8.20 -1.18 -10.75
C LEU A 149 9.03 -1.80 -11.87
N PHE A 150 8.75 -1.45 -13.13
CA PHE A 150 9.53 -1.91 -14.27
C PHE A 150 10.90 -1.25 -14.34
N MET A 151 11.00 0.07 -14.16
CA MET A 151 12.23 0.84 -14.41
C MET A 151 13.18 0.83 -13.21
N SER A 152 12.67 0.75 -11.98
CA SER A 152 13.51 0.85 -10.78
C SER A 152 14.45 -0.35 -10.65
N PRO A 153 15.75 -0.12 -10.46
CA PRO A 153 16.71 -1.20 -10.17
C PRO A 153 16.52 -1.81 -8.79
N ASP A 154 15.90 -1.08 -7.85
CA ASP A 154 15.69 -1.53 -6.48
C ASP A 154 14.52 -2.53 -6.35
N VAL A 155 13.74 -2.71 -7.42
CA VAL A 155 12.65 -3.68 -7.47
C VAL A 155 13.18 -5.01 -7.98
N VAL A 156 13.60 -5.83 -7.05
CA VAL A 156 14.19 -7.14 -7.31
C VAL A 156 13.57 -8.18 -6.39
N ILE A 157 13.61 -9.44 -6.84
CA ILE A 157 13.23 -10.59 -6.03
C ILE A 157 14.42 -11.55 -5.92
N LYS A 158 14.50 -12.28 -4.83
CA LYS A 158 15.45 -13.41 -4.68
C LYS A 158 14.66 -14.70 -4.78
N GLU A 159 15.03 -15.54 -5.75
CA GLU A 159 14.39 -16.84 -5.95
C GLU A 159 15.09 -17.92 -5.14
N ASN A 160 14.31 -18.86 -4.62
CA ASN A 160 14.81 -20.04 -3.95
C ASN A 160 15.27 -21.04 -5.01
N MET A 161 16.53 -21.46 -4.98
CA MET A 161 16.98 -22.62 -5.72
C MET A 161 17.15 -23.80 -4.76
N GLU A 162 16.42 -24.88 -5.03
CA GLU A 162 16.68 -26.17 -4.41
C GLU A 162 17.90 -26.81 -5.09
N VAL A 163 19.00 -26.92 -4.37
CA VAL A 163 20.14 -27.74 -4.85
C VAL A 163 19.80 -29.19 -4.54
N ARG A 164 19.45 -29.96 -5.57
CA ARG A 164 19.21 -31.40 -5.47
C ARG A 164 20.49 -32.13 -5.81
N HIS A 165 21.04 -32.87 -4.85
CA HIS A 165 22.00 -33.90 -5.08
C HIS A 165 21.31 -35.26 -4.86
N ASP A 166 21.37 -36.18 -5.84
CA ASP A 166 20.82 -37.54 -5.83
C ASP A 166 19.35 -37.65 -5.33
N ASN A 167 18.44 -36.77 -5.81
CA ASN A 167 17.02 -36.74 -5.42
C ASN A 167 16.73 -36.47 -3.93
N VAL A 168 17.73 -36.13 -3.14
CA VAL A 168 17.56 -35.63 -1.77
C VAL A 168 17.81 -34.13 -1.76
N ILE A 169 16.90 -33.36 -1.12
CA ILE A 169 17.10 -31.93 -0.89
C ILE A 169 18.10 -31.81 0.24
N GLU A 170 19.38 -31.54 -0.08
CA GLU A 170 20.43 -31.42 0.95
C GLU A 170 20.50 -30.00 1.55
N GLU A 171 20.29 -28.99 0.76
CA GLU A 171 20.25 -27.58 1.22
C GLU A 171 19.37 -26.74 0.31
N VAL A 172 18.58 -25.84 0.90
CA VAL A 172 17.94 -24.76 0.16
C VAL A 172 18.94 -23.61 0.13
N ARG A 173 19.70 -23.50 -0.96
CA ARG A 173 20.57 -22.34 -1.18
C ARG A 173 19.83 -21.29 -2.01
N TYR A 174 19.81 -20.10 -1.50
CA TYR A 174 19.28 -18.98 -2.25
C TYR A 174 20.31 -18.51 -3.26
N HIS A 175 19.87 -18.27 -4.47
CA HIS A 175 20.69 -17.53 -5.41
C HIS A 175 20.90 -16.12 -4.83
N THR A 176 22.16 -15.74 -4.66
CA THR A 176 22.58 -14.38 -4.30
C THR A 176 22.27 -13.34 -5.39
N VAL A 177 21.77 -13.80 -6.54
CA VAL A 177 21.50 -12.93 -7.69
C VAL A 177 20.09 -12.35 -7.52
N GLU A 178 20.04 -11.06 -7.36
CA GLU A 178 18.82 -10.27 -7.40
C GLU A 178 18.36 -10.18 -8.85
N THR A 179 17.18 -10.71 -9.15
CA THR A 179 16.63 -10.71 -10.51
C THR A 179 15.37 -9.88 -10.58
N LYS A 180 15.22 -9.15 -11.67
CA LYS A 180 13.91 -8.57 -12.02
C LYS A 180 13.02 -9.68 -12.53
N SER A 181 11.82 -9.74 -12.03
CA SER A 181 10.87 -10.78 -12.42
C SER A 181 9.46 -10.22 -12.56
N THR A 182 8.74 -10.74 -13.54
CA THR A 182 7.31 -10.51 -13.75
C THR A 182 6.42 -11.48 -12.98
N LYS A 183 6.95 -12.13 -11.95
CA LYS A 183 6.18 -13.09 -11.14
C LYS A 183 5.38 -12.38 -10.06
N THR A 184 4.20 -12.91 -9.77
CA THR A 184 3.35 -12.48 -8.66
C THR A 184 3.00 -13.67 -7.80
N THR A 185 3.04 -13.51 -6.48
CA THR A 185 2.58 -14.55 -5.55
C THR A 185 1.06 -14.63 -5.59
N ILE A 186 0.53 -15.77 -6.04
CA ILE A 186 -0.90 -16.06 -6.02
C ILE A 186 -1.11 -17.34 -5.23
N PRO A 187 -1.82 -17.29 -4.09
CA PRO A 187 -2.10 -18.49 -3.29
C PRO A 187 -2.90 -19.49 -4.12
N PHE A 188 -2.72 -20.78 -3.83
CA PHE A 188 -3.37 -21.93 -4.47
C PHE A 188 -2.85 -22.32 -5.86
N LEU A 189 -1.90 -21.58 -6.44
CA LEU A 189 -1.18 -22.03 -7.63
C LEU A 189 0.02 -22.89 -7.25
N LYS A 190 0.50 -23.70 -8.21
CA LYS A 190 1.71 -24.49 -8.02
C LYS A 190 2.89 -23.56 -7.71
N ASN A 191 3.58 -23.81 -6.61
CA ASN A 191 4.67 -23.00 -6.07
C ASN A 191 4.26 -21.58 -5.64
N ASN A 192 2.95 -21.31 -5.47
CA ASN A 192 2.38 -20.00 -5.12
C ASN A 192 2.82 -18.85 -6.02
N ASN A 193 3.37 -19.12 -7.22
CA ASN A 193 3.87 -18.12 -8.14
C ASN A 193 3.16 -18.18 -9.49
N PHE A 194 2.80 -17.01 -9.99
CA PHE A 194 2.28 -16.82 -11.33
C PHE A 194 3.25 -15.95 -12.13
N ASP A 195 3.80 -16.52 -13.20
CA ASP A 195 4.74 -15.82 -14.09
C ASP A 195 3.99 -15.34 -15.34
N TYR A 196 3.94 -14.02 -15.52
CA TYR A 196 3.30 -13.41 -16.68
C TYR A 196 4.01 -13.74 -18.00
N ALA A 197 5.30 -14.11 -17.96
CA ALA A 197 6.02 -14.58 -19.13
C ALA A 197 5.41 -15.84 -19.76
N ASN A 198 4.70 -16.66 -18.96
CA ASN A 198 4.02 -17.84 -19.46
C ASN A 198 2.79 -17.54 -20.33
N LEU A 199 2.17 -16.36 -20.16
CA LEU A 199 1.03 -15.92 -20.98
C LEU A 199 1.46 -15.50 -22.40
N VAL A 200 2.71 -15.10 -22.55
CA VAL A 200 3.23 -14.51 -23.80
C VAL A 200 4.29 -15.37 -24.47
N ASN A 201 4.26 -16.69 -24.26
CA ASN A 201 5.18 -17.65 -24.88
C ASN A 201 5.18 -17.59 -26.42
N TRP A 202 4.10 -17.09 -27.02
CA TRP A 202 3.95 -16.88 -28.45
C TRP A 202 4.77 -15.71 -28.99
N ALA A 203 5.28 -14.81 -28.14
CA ALA A 203 6.00 -13.59 -28.54
C ALA A 203 7.46 -13.84 -28.95
N GLY A 204 7.97 -15.07 -28.82
CA GLY A 204 9.34 -15.42 -29.26
C GLY A 204 10.41 -14.58 -28.57
N ASP A 205 11.20 -13.86 -29.37
CA ASP A 205 12.34 -13.04 -28.89
C ASP A 205 11.91 -11.83 -28.03
N TYR A 206 10.66 -11.38 -28.16
CA TYR A 206 10.08 -10.24 -27.40
C TYR A 206 9.30 -10.69 -26.15
N LYS A 207 9.56 -11.90 -25.67
CA LYS A 207 8.80 -12.48 -24.54
C LYS A 207 8.95 -11.66 -23.26
N GLU A 208 10.14 -11.15 -22.95
CA GLU A 208 10.38 -10.40 -21.72
C GLU A 208 9.66 -9.05 -21.74
N GLU A 209 9.75 -8.31 -22.85
CA GLU A 209 9.08 -7.03 -23.01
C GLU A 209 7.55 -7.19 -22.99
N ALA A 210 7.06 -8.22 -23.64
CA ALA A 210 5.64 -8.55 -23.66
C ALA A 210 5.14 -8.95 -22.25
N ALA A 211 5.93 -9.69 -21.47
CA ALA A 211 5.59 -10.05 -20.08
C ALA A 211 5.51 -8.80 -19.19
N TRP A 212 6.43 -7.85 -19.34
CA TRP A 212 6.37 -6.58 -18.62
C TRP A 212 5.17 -5.74 -19.02
N LEU A 213 4.80 -5.71 -20.29
CA LEU A 213 3.59 -5.02 -20.72
C LEU A 213 2.34 -5.62 -20.07
N VAL A 214 2.23 -6.95 -20.06
CA VAL A 214 1.11 -7.65 -19.39
C VAL A 214 1.11 -7.37 -17.89
N PHE A 215 2.29 -7.35 -17.24
CA PHE A 215 2.43 -7.00 -15.83
C PHE A 215 1.91 -5.58 -15.54
N VAL A 216 2.32 -4.59 -16.33
CA VAL A 216 1.85 -3.19 -16.17
C VAL A 216 0.33 -3.10 -16.36
N LEU A 217 -0.23 -3.78 -17.36
CA LEU A 217 -1.68 -3.85 -17.57
C LEU A 217 -2.40 -4.48 -16.37
N MET A 218 -1.81 -5.52 -15.77
CA MET A 218 -2.36 -6.13 -14.56
C MET A 218 -2.31 -5.17 -13.36
N VAL A 219 -1.22 -4.42 -13.19
CA VAL A 219 -1.12 -3.40 -12.15
C VAL A 219 -2.22 -2.33 -12.32
N ILE A 220 -2.43 -1.84 -13.55
CA ILE A 220 -3.50 -0.89 -13.85
C ILE A 220 -4.88 -1.50 -13.51
N PHE A 221 -5.10 -2.75 -13.89
CA PHE A 221 -6.34 -3.45 -13.59
C PHE A 221 -6.58 -3.55 -12.08
N VAL A 222 -5.57 -3.98 -11.31
CA VAL A 222 -5.67 -4.13 -9.85
C VAL A 222 -5.95 -2.79 -9.18
N VAL A 223 -5.21 -1.74 -9.52
CA VAL A 223 -5.40 -0.38 -8.96
C VAL A 223 -6.83 0.11 -9.25
N THR A 224 -7.30 -0.06 -10.48
CA THR A 224 -8.63 0.39 -10.90
C THR A 224 -9.73 -0.44 -10.22
N ALA A 225 -9.59 -1.76 -10.18
CA ALA A 225 -10.58 -2.66 -9.59
C ALA A 225 -10.70 -2.44 -8.07
N VAL A 226 -9.56 -2.39 -7.36
CA VAL A 226 -9.55 -2.20 -5.90
C VAL A 226 -10.08 -0.82 -5.52
N SER A 227 -9.68 0.24 -6.22
CA SER A 227 -10.15 1.60 -5.95
C SER A 227 -11.67 1.74 -6.16
N ASN A 228 -12.21 1.17 -7.24
CA ASN A 228 -13.65 1.18 -7.48
C ASN A 228 -14.39 0.25 -6.51
N GLY A 229 -13.84 -0.92 -6.19
CA GLY A 229 -14.39 -1.83 -5.19
C GLY A 229 -14.50 -1.17 -3.82
N ALA A 230 -13.46 -0.48 -3.37
CA ALA A 230 -13.48 0.27 -2.11
C ALA A 230 -14.56 1.36 -2.12
N ASN A 231 -14.70 2.11 -3.22
CA ASN A 231 -15.74 3.15 -3.35
C ASN A 231 -17.16 2.56 -3.33
N MET A 232 -17.36 1.36 -3.88
CA MET A 232 -18.66 0.67 -3.81
C MET A 232 -18.96 0.11 -2.41
N THR A 233 -17.92 -0.28 -1.67
CA THR A 233 -18.06 -0.81 -0.30
C THR A 233 -18.43 0.30 0.70
N ASP A 234 -18.16 1.56 0.37
CA ASP A 234 -18.45 2.74 1.21
C ASP A 234 -19.94 3.13 1.19
N GLY A 235 -20.81 2.15 1.37
CA GLY A 235 -22.26 2.35 1.41
C GLY A 235 -22.89 2.19 2.79
N LEU A 236 -22.22 1.51 3.72
CA LEU A 236 -22.69 1.23 5.08
C LEU A 236 -21.67 1.73 6.12
N ASP A 237 -22.19 2.24 7.25
CA ASP A 237 -21.34 2.77 8.32
C ASP A 237 -20.38 1.70 8.87
N GLY A 238 -19.09 2.03 8.82
CA GLY A 238 -18.02 1.16 9.30
C GLY A 238 -17.61 0.00 8.38
N LEU A 239 -18.35 -0.29 7.30
CA LEU A 239 -18.03 -1.40 6.42
C LEU A 239 -16.71 -1.16 5.68
N ALA A 240 -16.55 -0.02 5.01
CA ALA A 240 -15.32 0.31 4.29
C ALA A 240 -14.13 0.43 5.24
N ALA A 241 -14.30 1.08 6.39
CA ALA A 241 -13.23 1.21 7.38
C ALA A 241 -12.85 -0.14 8.00
N GLY A 242 -13.82 -0.98 8.35
CA GLY A 242 -13.58 -2.29 8.96
C GLY A 242 -12.89 -3.26 7.98
N THR A 243 -13.38 -3.37 6.76
CA THR A 243 -12.77 -4.22 5.73
C THR A 243 -11.36 -3.74 5.37
N SER A 244 -11.16 -2.42 5.23
CA SER A 244 -9.84 -1.83 4.96
C SER A 244 -8.85 -2.08 6.09
N ALA A 245 -9.30 -2.04 7.36
CA ALA A 245 -8.45 -2.36 8.50
C ALA A 245 -7.98 -3.82 8.48
N ILE A 246 -8.89 -4.77 8.23
CA ILE A 246 -8.56 -6.19 8.14
C ILE A 246 -7.57 -6.45 6.99
N ILE A 247 -7.85 -5.89 5.81
CA ILE A 247 -6.96 -6.01 4.63
C ILE A 247 -5.60 -5.38 4.93
N GLY A 248 -5.57 -4.20 5.54
CA GLY A 248 -4.33 -3.50 5.89
C GLY A 248 -3.45 -4.29 6.85
N VAL A 249 -4.05 -4.91 7.89
CA VAL A 249 -3.33 -5.78 8.83
C VAL A 249 -2.79 -7.02 8.10
N ALA A 250 -3.61 -7.70 7.29
CA ALA A 250 -3.20 -8.89 6.55
C ALA A 250 -2.04 -8.60 5.58
N LEU A 251 -2.15 -7.51 4.80
CA LEU A 251 -1.09 -7.09 3.88
C LEU A 251 0.17 -6.63 4.62
N GLY A 252 0.03 -5.97 5.77
CA GLY A 252 1.16 -5.58 6.62
C GLY A 252 1.94 -6.80 7.14
N ILE A 253 1.24 -7.84 7.60
CA ILE A 253 1.85 -9.09 8.02
C ILE A 253 2.54 -9.78 6.84
N LEU A 254 1.89 -9.87 5.68
CA LEU A 254 2.48 -10.48 4.49
C LEU A 254 3.72 -9.71 4.01
N ALA A 255 3.69 -8.39 4.02
CA ALA A 255 4.84 -7.56 3.66
C ALA A 255 6.03 -7.76 4.64
N TYR A 256 5.73 -7.87 5.94
CA TYR A 256 6.73 -8.19 6.95
C TYR A 256 7.34 -9.57 6.71
N MET A 257 6.51 -10.60 6.48
CA MET A 257 6.97 -11.97 6.25
C MET A 257 7.75 -12.13 4.95
N SER A 258 7.32 -11.47 3.86
CA SER A 258 8.03 -11.51 2.58
C SER A 258 9.36 -10.79 2.59
N SER A 259 9.60 -9.90 3.55
CA SER A 259 10.89 -9.21 3.73
C SER A 259 11.88 -9.95 4.60
N HIS A 260 11.46 -11.05 5.27
CA HIS A 260 12.30 -11.91 6.08
C HIS A 260 12.48 -13.25 5.41
N PHE A 261 13.72 -13.61 5.19
CA PHE A 261 14.12 -14.82 4.50
C PHE A 261 13.51 -16.10 5.07
N GLU A 262 13.64 -16.32 6.38
CA GLU A 262 13.14 -17.54 7.05
C GLU A 262 11.62 -17.68 6.90
N PHE A 263 10.87 -16.58 7.08
CA PHE A 263 9.42 -16.60 6.96
C PHE A 263 8.96 -16.76 5.51
N ALA A 264 9.63 -16.09 4.57
CA ALA A 264 9.31 -16.21 3.15
C ALA A 264 9.53 -17.65 2.66
N SER A 265 10.62 -18.28 3.10
CA SER A 265 10.92 -19.69 2.82
C SER A 265 9.88 -20.64 3.43
N PHE A 266 9.58 -20.46 4.71
CA PHE A 266 8.60 -21.30 5.42
C PHE A 266 7.21 -21.25 4.78
N LEU A 267 6.76 -20.07 4.39
CA LEU A 267 5.45 -19.85 3.76
C LEU A 267 5.45 -20.13 2.26
N ASN A 268 6.62 -20.42 1.67
CA ASN A 268 6.78 -20.57 0.23
C ASN A 268 6.21 -19.38 -0.57
N ILE A 269 6.53 -18.16 -0.11
CA ILE A 269 6.22 -16.90 -0.80
C ILE A 269 7.50 -16.27 -1.31
N MET A 270 7.38 -15.36 -2.28
CA MET A 270 8.55 -14.66 -2.80
C MET A 270 9.24 -13.83 -1.71
N PHE A 271 10.55 -13.95 -1.63
CA PHE A 271 11.37 -13.05 -0.83
C PHE A 271 11.63 -11.77 -1.61
N ILE A 272 11.14 -10.65 -1.07
CA ILE A 272 11.26 -9.33 -1.67
C ILE A 272 12.08 -8.45 -0.73
N PRO A 273 13.38 -8.22 -1.01
CA PRO A 273 14.20 -7.33 -0.19
C PRO A 273 13.56 -5.95 -0.09
N GLY A 274 13.40 -5.46 1.13
CA GLY A 274 12.79 -4.14 1.36
C GLY A 274 11.29 -4.03 1.18
N ALA A 275 10.54 -5.13 0.97
CA ALA A 275 9.08 -5.12 0.86
C ALA A 275 8.40 -4.63 2.14
N CYS A 276 9.00 -4.83 3.31
CA CYS A 276 8.53 -4.19 4.52
C CYS A 276 8.80 -2.69 4.44
N LEU A 277 7.74 -1.90 4.38
CA LEU A 277 7.80 -0.44 4.22
C LEU A 277 8.68 0.30 5.24
N LEU A 278 9.03 -0.39 6.33
CA LEU A 278 9.84 0.13 7.43
C LEU A 278 11.19 -0.59 7.58
N TYR A 279 11.52 -1.53 6.66
CA TYR A 279 12.71 -2.39 6.77
C TYR A 279 14.03 -1.63 6.61
N THR A 280 15.02 -2.05 7.39
CA THR A 280 16.45 -1.71 7.21
C THR A 280 17.25 -3.00 7.08
N SER A 281 18.01 -3.11 6.00
CA SER A 281 18.71 -4.33 5.58
C SER A 281 19.93 -4.71 6.41
N ASP A 282 20.26 -3.99 7.49
CA ASP A 282 21.57 -4.11 8.13
C ASP A 282 21.69 -5.22 9.20
N ALA A 283 20.64 -6.06 9.36
CA ALA A 283 20.66 -7.14 10.37
C ALA A 283 20.81 -8.55 9.77
N ALA A 284 21.06 -8.68 8.47
CA ALA A 284 21.15 -9.97 7.78
C ALA A 284 22.57 -10.34 7.35
N ASP A 285 23.58 -9.50 7.65
CA ASP A 285 25.00 -9.72 7.27
C ASP A 285 25.90 -10.05 8.48
N GLU A 286 25.33 -10.40 9.65
CA GLU A 286 26.09 -10.99 10.77
C GLU A 286 25.70 -12.45 11.02
#